data_2240cdfcebad0c714fe7a6beb19185e7
#
_entry.id   2240cdfcebad0c714fe7a6beb19185e7
#
_cell.length_a   1.000
_cell.length_b   1.000
_cell.length_c   1.000
_cell.angle_alpha   90.00
_cell.angle_beta   90.00
_cell.angle_gamma   90.00
#
_symmetry.space_group_name_H-M   'P 1'
#
loop_
_entity.id
_entity.type
_entity.pdbx_description
1 polymer ?
#
loop_
_entity_poly.entity_id
_entity_poly.type
_entity_poly.pdbx_seq_one_letter_code
_entity_poly.pdbx_strand_id
1 'polypeptide(L)'
;MLPAIVRLARRPDLAEAGHNTRMDRPPRIALELAYLGAPFAGWQRQPAARTVQGELERALGELYRRPVAAVGAGRTDAGVHAAGQVAHFEPPLAVPASGIVRALNGSLPPEVRVLRAWAVAPSFDARASALSKRYRYRLAWARPLPPWEGQRRLAVPYALDTIAIAAAAAVAAGEHDFAAFALAGHAGRGRRGTVRTVNDVRVIGRGRRLDIVVEGDGFLRGMVRRLVGALIEVGRGAQPTSWFAALVREPATRPPAPTAPAHGLTLERVFYVTSHRPVRG
;
A
#
# COMPACT_ATOMS: atom_id res chain seq x y z
N MET A 1 75.94 9.54 43.77
CA MET A 1 74.90 9.94 42.81
C MET A 1 74.19 8.70 42.32
N LEU A 2 73.01 8.39 42.90
CA LEU A 2 72.18 7.25 42.53
C LEU A 2 71.01 7.76 41.73
N PRO A 3 70.59 7.10 40.63
CA PRO A 3 69.48 7.56 39.81
C PRO A 3 68.11 7.17 40.42
N ALA A 4 67.15 8.01 40.16
CA ALA A 4 65.79 7.95 40.65
C ALA A 4 65.03 6.73 40.13
N ILE A 5 64.37 6.04 41.06
CA ILE A 5 63.41 4.94 40.78
C ILE A 5 62.08 5.54 40.27
N VAL A 6 61.80 5.30 39.02
CA VAL A 6 60.49 5.58 38.46
C VAL A 6 59.48 4.53 38.94
N ARG A 7 58.55 4.93 39.78
CA ARG A 7 57.36 4.10 40.15
C ARG A 7 56.40 4.00 38.96
N LEU A 8 56.27 2.82 38.41
CA LEU A 8 55.17 2.47 37.47
C LEU A 8 53.84 2.55 38.22
N ALA A 9 53.01 3.46 37.78
CA ALA A 9 51.61 3.52 38.21
C ALA A 9 50.88 2.25 37.79
N ARG A 10 50.19 1.61 38.71
CA ARG A 10 49.29 0.48 38.46
C ARG A 10 48.21 0.93 37.54
N ARG A 11 47.95 0.16 36.45
CA ARG A 11 46.76 0.27 35.60
C ARG A 11 45.52 -0.03 36.47
N PRO A 12 44.45 0.74 36.36
CA PRO A 12 43.18 0.35 36.99
C PRO A 12 42.63 -0.90 36.30
N ASP A 13 42.18 -1.84 37.13
CA ASP A 13 41.50 -3.07 36.72
C ASP A 13 40.34 -2.78 35.79
N LEU A 14 40.41 -3.33 34.56
CA LEU A 14 39.31 -3.46 33.61
C LEU A 14 38.48 -4.70 34.00
N ALA A 15 37.89 -4.68 35.17
CA ALA A 15 36.88 -5.65 35.56
C ALA A 15 35.58 -4.87 35.87
N GLU A 16 34.51 -5.33 35.23
CA GLU A 16 33.12 -4.88 35.37
C GLU A 16 32.62 -3.72 34.45
N ALA A 17 32.90 -3.80 33.17
CA ALA A 17 31.90 -3.35 32.22
C ALA A 17 30.80 -4.43 32.13
N GLY A 18 29.73 -4.27 32.93
CA GLY A 18 28.60 -5.16 32.92
C GLY A 18 28.14 -5.39 31.48
N HIS A 19 28.18 -6.64 31.04
CA HIS A 19 27.52 -7.11 29.81
C HIS A 19 26.02 -6.89 29.99
N ASN A 20 25.58 -5.68 29.63
CA ASN A 20 24.18 -5.42 29.39
C ASN A 20 23.80 -6.14 28.09
N THR A 21 23.61 -7.46 28.20
CA THR A 21 23.06 -8.30 27.13
C THR A 21 21.60 -7.98 26.89
N ARG A 22 21.30 -6.73 26.51
CA ARG A 22 20.26 -6.51 25.55
C ARG A 22 20.73 -7.18 24.28
N MET A 23 20.28 -8.41 24.05
CA MET A 23 20.43 -9.04 22.74
C MET A 23 19.91 -8.02 21.73
N ASP A 24 20.82 -7.39 20.98
CA ASP A 24 20.49 -6.42 19.93
C ASP A 24 19.63 -7.15 18.92
N ARG A 25 18.30 -7.01 19.09
CA ARG A 25 17.37 -7.54 18.08
C ARG A 25 17.71 -6.87 16.77
N PRO A 26 17.79 -7.64 15.68
CA PRO A 26 18.01 -7.04 14.37
C PRO A 26 16.99 -5.93 14.13
N PRO A 27 17.35 -4.85 13.40
CA PRO A 27 16.42 -3.79 13.09
C PRO A 27 15.24 -4.34 12.32
N ARG A 28 14.07 -3.76 12.54
CA ARG A 28 12.88 -4.08 11.73
C ARG A 28 13.17 -3.83 10.27
N ILE A 29 12.67 -4.67 9.38
CA ILE A 29 12.87 -4.56 7.94
C ILE A 29 11.58 -4.15 7.28
N ALA A 30 11.64 -3.12 6.45
CA ALA A 30 10.59 -2.76 5.51
C ALA A 30 10.91 -3.32 4.12
N LEU A 31 9.86 -3.74 3.41
CA LEU A 31 9.88 -4.27 2.05
C LEU A 31 8.98 -3.42 1.16
N GLU A 32 9.44 -3.06 -0.03
CA GLU A 32 8.59 -2.56 -1.12
C GLU A 32 8.27 -3.72 -2.06
N LEU A 33 6.98 -3.92 -2.33
CA LEU A 33 6.50 -5.04 -3.13
C LEU A 33 5.66 -4.57 -4.31
N ALA A 34 5.81 -5.27 -5.44
CA ALA A 34 4.88 -5.21 -6.56
C ALA A 34 4.20 -6.56 -6.76
N TYR A 35 2.91 -6.54 -7.15
CA TYR A 35 2.20 -7.77 -7.48
C TYR A 35 1.06 -7.57 -8.47
N LEU A 36 0.80 -8.63 -9.26
CA LEU A 36 -0.42 -8.82 -10.02
C LEU A 36 -1.48 -9.41 -9.09
N GLY A 37 -2.60 -8.69 -8.90
CA GLY A 37 -3.63 -9.09 -7.93
C GLY A 37 -4.54 -10.23 -8.40
N ALA A 38 -4.66 -10.46 -9.71
CA ALA A 38 -5.62 -11.40 -10.29
C ALA A 38 -5.62 -12.81 -9.68
N PRO A 39 -4.45 -13.45 -9.39
CA PRO A 39 -4.43 -14.79 -8.81
C PRO A 39 -4.67 -14.83 -7.30
N PHE A 40 -4.89 -13.68 -6.65
CA PHE A 40 -4.97 -13.60 -5.19
C PHE A 40 -6.33 -13.14 -4.69
N ALA A 41 -6.77 -13.73 -3.58
CA ALA A 41 -7.93 -13.30 -2.81
C ALA A 41 -7.66 -11.98 -2.01
N GLY A 42 -6.73 -11.16 -2.50
CA GLY A 42 -6.30 -9.92 -1.93
C GLY A 42 -5.01 -10.02 -1.12
N TRP A 43 -4.70 -8.95 -0.39
CA TRP A 43 -3.51 -8.87 0.43
C TRP A 43 -3.58 -9.80 1.65
N GLN A 44 -4.61 -9.64 2.48
CA GLN A 44 -4.69 -10.22 3.82
C GLN A 44 -4.76 -11.74 3.80
N ARG A 45 -3.90 -12.41 4.59
CA ARG A 45 -3.92 -13.86 4.78
C ARG A 45 -5.30 -14.34 5.25
N GLN A 46 -5.78 -15.42 4.64
CA GLN A 46 -7.03 -16.12 4.90
C GLN A 46 -6.78 -17.63 4.94
N PRO A 47 -7.50 -18.40 5.76
CA PRO A 47 -7.20 -19.83 5.96
C PRO A 47 -7.24 -20.67 4.68
N ALA A 48 -8.19 -20.43 3.78
CA ALA A 48 -8.46 -21.27 2.61
C ALA A 48 -8.22 -20.56 1.27
N ALA A 49 -7.47 -19.43 1.24
CA ALA A 49 -7.30 -18.67 0.02
C ALA A 49 -5.86 -18.24 -0.21
N ARG A 50 -5.42 -18.28 -1.46
CA ARG A 50 -4.12 -17.76 -1.88
C ARG A 50 -4.11 -16.24 -1.76
N THR A 51 -3.21 -15.69 -0.96
CA THR A 51 -3.12 -14.25 -0.68
C THR A 51 -1.68 -13.76 -0.77
N VAL A 52 -1.47 -12.48 -1.07
CA VAL A 52 -0.12 -11.92 -1.19
C VAL A 52 0.65 -12.00 0.15
N GLN A 53 -0.01 -11.70 1.27
CA GLN A 53 0.59 -11.83 2.60
C GLN A 53 0.96 -13.28 2.92
N GLY A 54 0.12 -14.24 2.55
CA GLY A 54 0.41 -15.66 2.76
C GLY A 54 1.65 -16.13 2.00
N GLU A 55 1.80 -15.72 0.72
CA GLU A 55 2.99 -16.04 -0.07
C GLU A 55 4.25 -15.36 0.50
N LEU A 56 4.14 -14.11 0.94
CA LEU A 56 5.25 -13.39 1.56
C LEU A 56 5.68 -14.07 2.88
N GLU A 57 4.74 -14.41 3.75
CA GLU A 57 5.03 -15.06 5.03
C GLU A 57 5.59 -16.49 4.84
N ARG A 58 5.15 -17.21 3.80
CA ARG A 58 5.75 -18.48 3.41
C ARG A 58 7.22 -18.31 3.01
N ALA A 59 7.51 -17.37 2.11
CA ALA A 59 8.87 -17.09 1.65
C ALA A 59 9.79 -16.60 2.80
N LEU A 60 9.27 -15.77 3.71
CA LEU A 60 9.98 -15.37 4.93
C LEU A 60 10.24 -16.57 5.85
N GLY A 61 9.27 -17.46 6.00
CA GLY A 61 9.41 -18.69 6.77
C GLY A 61 10.49 -19.62 6.23
N GLU A 62 10.61 -19.73 4.92
CA GLU A 62 11.68 -20.49 4.25
C GLU A 62 13.06 -19.86 4.49
N LEU A 63 13.15 -18.52 4.33
CA LEU A 63 14.40 -17.79 4.57
C LEU A 63 14.92 -17.95 6.00
N TYR A 64 14.04 -17.80 6.99
CA TYR A 64 14.41 -17.79 8.41
C TYR A 64 14.23 -19.13 9.12
N ARG A 65 13.77 -20.19 8.42
CA ARG A 65 13.49 -21.51 8.97
C ARG A 65 12.53 -21.49 10.17
N ARG A 66 11.65 -20.50 10.24
CA ARG A 66 10.65 -20.33 11.27
C ARG A 66 9.54 -19.36 10.79
N PRO A 67 8.33 -19.43 11.34
CA PRO A 67 7.27 -18.48 10.98
C PRO A 67 7.68 -17.04 11.27
N VAL A 68 7.45 -16.16 10.27
CA VAL A 68 7.68 -14.72 10.36
C VAL A 68 6.45 -14.00 9.83
N ALA A 69 5.82 -13.20 10.67
CA ALA A 69 4.65 -12.42 10.30
C ALA A 69 5.04 -11.13 9.59
N ALA A 70 4.26 -10.72 8.58
CA ALA A 70 4.43 -9.47 7.86
C ALA A 70 3.20 -8.58 8.01
N VAL A 71 3.42 -7.28 8.21
CA VAL A 71 2.35 -6.27 8.33
C VAL A 71 2.40 -5.32 7.15
N GLY A 72 1.33 -5.30 6.33
CA GLY A 72 1.24 -4.41 5.17
C GLY A 72 0.71 -3.02 5.50
N ALA A 73 1.14 -2.01 4.73
CA ALA A 73 0.69 -0.62 4.85
C ALA A 73 -0.83 -0.45 4.64
N GLY A 74 -1.42 -1.35 3.88
CA GLY A 74 -2.86 -1.39 3.66
C GLY A 74 -3.27 -2.70 3.01
N ARG A 75 -4.55 -3.04 3.14
CA ARG A 75 -5.13 -4.17 2.44
C ARG A 75 -5.53 -3.75 1.03
N THR A 76 -5.28 -4.60 0.06
CA THR A 76 -5.88 -4.53 -1.27
C THR A 76 -6.95 -5.62 -1.38
N ASP A 77 -8.05 -5.33 -2.07
CA ASP A 77 -9.11 -6.31 -2.33
C ASP A 77 -8.62 -7.40 -3.31
N ALA A 78 -9.37 -8.51 -3.41
CA ALA A 78 -9.14 -9.53 -4.42
C ALA A 78 -9.05 -8.92 -5.82
N GLY A 79 -8.06 -9.30 -6.60
CA GLY A 79 -7.82 -8.82 -7.96
C GLY A 79 -7.15 -7.44 -8.09
N VAL A 80 -6.98 -6.68 -7.00
CA VAL A 80 -6.31 -5.38 -7.01
C VAL A 80 -4.79 -5.55 -7.03
N HIS A 81 -4.11 -4.84 -7.93
CA HIS A 81 -2.65 -4.87 -8.10
C HIS A 81 -1.93 -3.91 -7.14
N ALA A 82 -0.62 -4.08 -7.05
CA ALA A 82 0.26 -3.08 -6.46
C ALA A 82 1.56 -2.92 -7.26
N ALA A 83 2.06 -1.71 -7.33
CA ALA A 83 3.38 -1.36 -7.86
C ALA A 83 4.33 -0.88 -6.73
N GLY A 84 3.79 -0.57 -5.54
CA GLY A 84 4.56 -0.03 -4.42
C GLY A 84 3.84 -0.26 -3.09
N GLN A 85 3.39 -1.50 -2.82
CA GLN A 85 2.94 -1.90 -1.48
C GLN A 85 4.14 -1.92 -0.55
N VAL A 86 3.97 -1.49 0.69
CA VAL A 86 4.99 -1.59 1.73
C VAL A 86 4.52 -2.55 2.82
N ALA A 87 5.41 -3.45 3.22
CA ALA A 87 5.21 -4.30 4.38
C ALA A 87 6.44 -4.23 5.30
N HIS A 88 6.27 -4.49 6.59
CA HIS A 88 7.39 -4.66 7.50
C HIS A 88 7.29 -6.01 8.23
N PHE A 89 8.43 -6.46 8.73
CA PHE A 89 8.54 -7.63 9.60
C PHE A 89 9.70 -7.47 10.58
N GLU A 90 9.69 -8.29 11.63
CA GLU A 90 10.78 -8.38 12.59
C GLU A 90 11.64 -9.61 12.24
N PRO A 91 12.88 -9.41 11.74
CA PRO A 91 13.72 -10.52 11.36
C PRO A 91 14.23 -11.26 12.61
N PRO A 92 14.19 -12.60 12.64
CA PRO A 92 14.73 -13.39 13.77
C PRO A 92 16.24 -13.28 13.91
N LEU A 93 16.93 -13.04 12.81
CA LEU A 93 18.38 -12.85 12.73
C LEU A 93 18.72 -11.83 11.63
N ALA A 94 19.89 -11.20 11.73
CA ALA A 94 20.32 -10.21 10.76
C ALA A 94 20.69 -10.88 9.43
N VAL A 95 20.06 -10.38 8.34
CA VAL A 95 20.42 -10.73 6.96
C VAL A 95 20.54 -9.42 6.19
N PRO A 96 21.59 -9.24 5.36
CA PRO A 96 21.72 -8.04 4.52
C PRO A 96 20.48 -7.82 3.64
N ALA A 97 20.06 -6.56 3.46
CA ALA A 97 18.85 -6.22 2.70
C ALA A 97 18.84 -6.79 1.28
N SER A 98 19.98 -6.77 0.58
CA SER A 98 20.14 -7.37 -0.75
C SER A 98 19.97 -8.90 -0.73
N GLY A 99 20.43 -9.55 0.34
CA GLY A 99 20.23 -10.98 0.57
C GLY A 99 18.76 -11.33 0.78
N ILE A 100 18.03 -10.51 1.55
CA ILE A 100 16.58 -10.66 1.74
C ILE A 100 15.84 -10.56 0.40
N VAL A 101 16.12 -9.51 -0.41
CA VAL A 101 15.47 -9.33 -1.72
C VAL A 101 15.72 -10.53 -2.62
N ARG A 102 16.97 -11.01 -2.70
CA ARG A 102 17.33 -12.16 -3.53
C ARG A 102 16.64 -13.44 -3.09
N ALA A 103 16.68 -13.75 -1.79
CA ALA A 103 16.09 -14.96 -1.24
C ALA A 103 14.55 -14.97 -1.43
N LEU A 104 13.88 -13.87 -1.08
CA LEU A 104 12.44 -13.77 -1.25
C LEU A 104 12.01 -13.89 -2.70
N ASN A 105 12.70 -13.22 -3.64
CA ASN A 105 12.38 -13.31 -5.06
C ASN A 105 12.68 -14.68 -5.68
N GLY A 106 13.56 -15.48 -5.07
CA GLY A 106 13.80 -16.87 -5.45
C GLY A 106 12.67 -17.82 -5.03
N SER A 107 11.95 -17.49 -3.95
CA SER A 107 10.89 -18.32 -3.37
C SER A 107 9.47 -17.85 -3.73
N LEU A 108 9.29 -16.55 -3.99
CA LEU A 108 7.99 -15.97 -4.34
C LEU A 108 7.55 -16.35 -5.76
N PRO A 109 6.23 -16.56 -5.97
CA PRO A 109 5.69 -16.81 -7.29
C PRO A 109 5.90 -15.60 -8.22
N PRO A 110 5.90 -15.80 -9.57
CA PRO A 110 6.23 -14.73 -10.53
C PRO A 110 5.33 -13.50 -10.44
N GLU A 111 4.14 -13.64 -9.91
CA GLU A 111 3.19 -12.53 -9.73
C GLU A 111 3.50 -11.62 -8.55
N VAL A 112 4.44 -11.98 -7.66
CA VAL A 112 4.86 -11.16 -6.51
C VAL A 112 6.37 -10.93 -6.57
N ARG A 113 6.80 -9.68 -6.42
CA ARG A 113 8.22 -9.32 -6.36
C ARG A 113 8.48 -8.35 -5.22
N VAL A 114 9.53 -8.60 -4.48
CA VAL A 114 10.16 -7.65 -3.57
C VAL A 114 11.10 -6.77 -4.38
N LEU A 115 10.81 -5.48 -4.44
CA LEU A 115 11.59 -4.50 -5.20
C LEU A 115 12.77 -3.99 -4.39
N ARG A 116 12.55 -3.79 -3.07
CA ARG A 116 13.54 -3.27 -2.13
C ARG A 116 13.31 -3.82 -0.74
N ALA A 117 14.38 -3.87 0.06
CA ALA A 117 14.36 -4.09 1.49
C ALA A 117 15.26 -3.05 2.16
N TRP A 118 14.87 -2.54 3.32
CA TRP A 118 15.70 -1.61 4.09
C TRP A 118 15.38 -1.69 5.58
N ALA A 119 16.39 -1.39 6.41
CA ALA A 119 16.23 -1.30 7.84
C ALA A 119 15.43 -0.05 8.22
N VAL A 120 14.57 -0.18 9.21
CA VAL A 120 13.76 0.91 9.77
C VAL A 120 13.84 0.90 11.29
N ALA A 121 13.47 2.03 11.90
CA ALA A 121 13.41 2.14 13.36
C ALA A 121 12.45 1.07 13.96
N PRO A 122 12.71 0.59 15.17
CA PRO A 122 11.84 -0.38 15.85
C PRO A 122 10.40 0.10 16.03
N SER A 123 10.17 1.41 16.08
CA SER A 123 8.84 2.05 16.17
C SER A 123 8.10 2.11 14.83
N PHE A 124 8.75 1.83 13.70
CA PHE A 124 8.11 1.88 12.39
C PHE A 124 7.03 0.82 12.26
N ASP A 125 5.84 1.22 11.89
CA ASP A 125 4.75 0.35 11.46
C ASP A 125 4.32 0.74 10.05
N ALA A 126 4.36 -0.20 9.11
CA ALA A 126 4.06 0.08 7.70
C ALA A 126 2.67 0.72 7.50
N ARG A 127 1.69 0.41 8.36
CA ARG A 127 0.35 0.94 8.27
C ARG A 127 0.18 2.25 9.05
N ALA A 128 0.64 2.29 10.30
CA ALA A 128 0.46 3.44 11.18
C ALA A 128 1.37 4.61 10.82
N SER A 129 2.59 4.33 10.33
CA SER A 129 3.56 5.36 9.91
C SER A 129 3.30 5.91 8.51
N ALA A 130 2.33 5.36 7.76
CA ALA A 130 2.01 5.86 6.41
C ALA A 130 1.32 7.22 6.48
N LEU A 131 1.83 8.20 5.73
CA LEU A 131 1.26 9.54 5.59
C LEU A 131 0.12 9.55 4.58
N SER A 132 0.34 8.95 3.43
CA SER A 132 -0.68 8.82 2.38
C SER A 132 -0.43 7.59 1.51
N LYS A 133 -1.43 7.25 0.71
CA LYS A 133 -1.38 6.18 -0.30
C LYS A 133 -1.91 6.73 -1.60
N ARG A 134 -1.28 6.34 -2.72
CA ARG A 134 -1.72 6.70 -4.06
C ARG A 134 -2.18 5.46 -4.79
N TYR A 135 -3.38 5.54 -5.33
CA TYR A 135 -3.97 4.54 -6.21
C TYR A 135 -4.15 5.10 -7.60
N ARG A 136 -4.00 4.25 -8.61
CA ARG A 136 -4.34 4.53 -10.00
C ARG A 136 -5.35 3.53 -10.50
N TYR A 137 -6.44 4.02 -11.08
CA TYR A 137 -7.39 3.20 -11.82
C TYR A 137 -7.27 3.50 -13.32
N ARG A 138 -7.12 2.46 -14.13
CA ARG A 138 -6.93 2.57 -15.56
C ARG A 138 -8.18 2.14 -16.32
N LEU A 139 -8.62 2.98 -17.25
CA LEU A 139 -9.79 2.82 -18.11
C LEU A 139 -9.40 2.92 -19.58
N ALA A 140 -10.14 2.24 -20.45
CA ALA A 140 -10.13 2.48 -21.88
C ALA A 140 -11.52 2.22 -22.46
N TRP A 141 -11.83 2.81 -23.60
CA TRP A 141 -13.13 2.63 -24.25
C TRP A 141 -13.06 2.47 -25.75
N ALA A 142 -14.17 1.96 -26.34
CA ALA A 142 -14.41 1.86 -27.77
C ALA A 142 -13.48 0.97 -28.59
N ARG A 143 -12.65 0.11 -27.93
CA ARG A 143 -11.86 -0.94 -28.60
C ARG A 143 -11.60 -2.11 -27.66
N PRO A 144 -11.52 -3.36 -28.15
CA PRO A 144 -10.94 -4.45 -27.38
C PRO A 144 -9.51 -4.10 -26.97
N LEU A 145 -9.13 -4.48 -25.75
CA LEU A 145 -7.75 -4.33 -25.27
C LEU A 145 -6.96 -5.60 -25.56
N PRO A 146 -5.67 -5.49 -25.90
CA PRO A 146 -4.78 -6.64 -25.88
C PRO A 146 -4.81 -7.32 -24.50
N PRO A 147 -4.70 -8.67 -24.39
CA PRO A 147 -4.82 -9.40 -23.13
C PRO A 147 -3.93 -8.86 -22.01
N TRP A 148 -2.69 -8.49 -22.32
CA TRP A 148 -1.74 -7.93 -21.34
C TRP A 148 -2.12 -6.53 -20.81
N GLU A 149 -2.89 -5.74 -21.57
CA GLU A 149 -3.48 -4.48 -21.09
C GLU A 149 -4.76 -4.74 -20.31
N GLY A 150 -5.64 -5.63 -20.80
CA GLY A 150 -6.92 -5.97 -20.18
C GLY A 150 -6.77 -6.52 -18.77
N GLN A 151 -5.62 -7.10 -18.43
CA GLN A 151 -5.34 -7.54 -17.07
C GLN A 151 -5.19 -6.39 -16.06
N ARG A 152 -4.91 -5.17 -16.51
CA ARG A 152 -4.62 -4.00 -15.65
C ARG A 152 -5.35 -2.73 -16.05
N ARG A 153 -6.35 -2.85 -16.94
CA ARG A 153 -7.13 -1.74 -17.47
C ARG A 153 -8.55 -2.21 -17.74
N LEU A 154 -9.53 -1.52 -17.21
CA LEU A 154 -10.94 -1.78 -17.51
C LEU A 154 -11.27 -1.27 -18.90
N ALA A 155 -11.77 -2.15 -19.78
CA ALA A 155 -12.41 -1.76 -21.03
C ALA A 155 -13.90 -1.52 -20.81
N VAL A 156 -14.41 -0.34 -21.23
CA VAL A 156 -15.84 -0.05 -21.27
C VAL A 156 -16.28 0.12 -22.73
N PRO A 157 -17.50 -0.33 -23.11
CA PRO A 157 -17.94 -0.34 -24.52
C PRO A 157 -18.39 1.03 -25.05
N TYR A 158 -18.51 2.02 -24.20
CA TYR A 158 -19.03 3.36 -24.49
C TYR A 158 -17.94 4.43 -24.26
N ALA A 159 -18.10 5.56 -24.97
CA ALA A 159 -17.25 6.72 -24.75
C ALA A 159 -17.50 7.34 -23.36
N LEU A 160 -16.47 7.97 -22.80
CA LEU A 160 -16.56 8.65 -21.52
C LEU A 160 -16.28 10.15 -21.71
N ASP A 161 -17.16 10.98 -21.16
CA ASP A 161 -16.95 12.41 -21.02
C ASP A 161 -15.90 12.66 -19.91
N THR A 162 -14.67 12.89 -20.33
CA THR A 162 -13.54 13.09 -19.41
C THR A 162 -13.59 14.43 -18.70
N ILE A 163 -14.29 15.43 -19.27
CA ILE A 163 -14.49 16.75 -18.65
C ILE A 163 -15.45 16.61 -17.48
N ALA A 164 -16.60 15.95 -17.70
CA ALA A 164 -17.57 15.68 -16.64
C ALA A 164 -16.96 14.82 -15.52
N ILE A 165 -16.17 13.81 -15.85
CA ILE A 165 -15.42 13.00 -14.86
C ILE A 165 -14.48 13.88 -14.03
N ALA A 166 -13.70 14.77 -14.67
CA ALA A 166 -12.74 15.62 -13.96
C ALA A 166 -13.46 16.62 -13.03
N ALA A 167 -14.56 17.21 -13.50
CA ALA A 167 -15.37 18.12 -12.69
C ALA A 167 -15.98 17.41 -11.47
N ALA A 168 -16.51 16.20 -11.64
CA ALA A 168 -17.05 15.40 -10.54
C ALA A 168 -15.94 14.97 -9.58
N ALA A 169 -14.79 14.48 -10.10
CA ALA A 169 -13.68 13.98 -9.31
C ALA A 169 -13.10 15.05 -8.36
N ALA A 170 -13.07 16.32 -8.79
CA ALA A 170 -12.58 17.44 -7.99
C ALA A 170 -13.35 17.62 -6.67
N VAL A 171 -14.63 17.23 -6.63
CA VAL A 171 -15.47 17.33 -5.41
C VAL A 171 -15.01 16.37 -4.33
N ALA A 172 -14.35 15.26 -4.68
CA ALA A 172 -13.88 14.27 -3.71
C ALA A 172 -12.60 14.71 -2.97
N ALA A 173 -11.94 15.80 -3.41
CA ALA A 173 -10.77 16.33 -2.71
C ALA A 173 -11.18 17.02 -1.40
N GLY A 174 -10.38 16.82 -0.35
CA GLY A 174 -10.65 17.32 1.00
C GLY A 174 -11.04 16.24 1.98
N GLU A 175 -11.44 16.67 3.18
CA GLU A 175 -11.95 15.80 4.22
C GLU A 175 -13.47 15.64 4.10
N HIS A 176 -13.92 14.39 3.93
CA HIS A 176 -15.32 14.06 3.78
C HIS A 176 -15.66 12.75 4.48
N ASP A 177 -16.95 12.55 4.76
CA ASP A 177 -17.49 11.25 5.12
C ASP A 177 -17.72 10.41 3.83
N PHE A 178 -16.91 9.39 3.63
CA PHE A 178 -16.97 8.49 2.47
C PHE A 178 -17.83 7.24 2.71
N ALA A 179 -18.84 7.30 3.58
CA ALA A 179 -19.71 6.17 3.88
C ALA A 179 -20.39 5.58 2.61
N ALA A 180 -20.87 6.42 1.67
CA ALA A 180 -21.46 5.98 0.41
C ALA A 180 -20.49 5.19 -0.49
N PHE A 181 -19.19 5.35 -0.26
CA PHE A 181 -18.12 4.66 -0.99
C PHE A 181 -17.51 3.48 -0.23
N ALA A 182 -17.99 3.15 0.97
CA ALA A 182 -17.53 2.00 1.74
C ALA A 182 -18.27 0.72 1.32
N LEU A 183 -17.55 -0.40 1.15
CA LEU A 183 -18.21 -1.70 1.02
C LEU A 183 -18.89 -2.10 2.34
N ALA A 184 -20.04 -2.79 2.24
CA ALA A 184 -20.81 -3.24 3.39
C ALA A 184 -19.96 -4.00 4.42
N GLY A 185 -20.28 -3.83 5.71
CA GLY A 185 -19.53 -4.43 6.82
C GLY A 185 -18.23 -3.69 7.19
N HIS A 186 -17.97 -2.52 6.60
CA HIS A 186 -16.78 -1.70 6.88
C HIS A 186 -17.15 -0.24 7.18
N ALA A 187 -18.04 -0.03 8.11
CA ALA A 187 -18.34 1.28 8.66
C ALA A 187 -17.20 1.79 9.56
N GLY A 188 -16.00 2.01 8.98
CA GLY A 188 -14.85 2.64 9.61
C GLY A 188 -14.62 2.23 11.08
N ARG A 189 -13.86 1.17 11.32
CA ARG A 189 -13.44 0.81 12.69
C ARG A 189 -12.43 1.83 13.21
N GLY A 190 -12.67 2.39 14.39
CA GLY A 190 -11.80 3.36 15.05
C GLY A 190 -12.42 4.76 15.16
N ARG A 191 -11.71 5.70 15.80
CA ARG A 191 -12.18 7.07 16.10
C ARG A 191 -12.60 7.89 14.88
N ARG A 192 -12.05 7.61 13.70
CA ARG A 192 -12.32 8.36 12.46
C ARG A 192 -13.56 7.88 11.69
N GLY A 193 -14.18 6.76 12.09
CA GLY A 193 -15.34 6.19 11.37
C GLY A 193 -15.08 6.08 9.86
N THR A 194 -15.97 6.66 9.07
CA THR A 194 -15.91 6.70 7.59
C THR A 194 -15.25 7.97 7.04
N VAL A 195 -14.85 8.92 7.89
CA VAL A 195 -14.19 10.17 7.48
C VAL A 195 -12.75 9.91 7.01
N ARG A 196 -12.40 10.43 5.84
CA ARG A 196 -11.05 10.36 5.23
C ARG A 196 -10.71 11.68 4.56
N THR A 197 -9.39 11.93 4.40
CA THR A 197 -8.89 13.06 3.62
C THR A 197 -8.33 12.56 2.30
N VAL A 198 -8.96 12.95 1.20
CA VAL A 198 -8.43 12.77 -0.14
C VAL A 198 -7.60 14.00 -0.49
N ASN A 199 -6.28 13.82 -0.57
CA ASN A 199 -5.33 14.91 -0.79
C ASN A 199 -5.34 15.41 -2.24
N ASP A 200 -5.58 14.50 -3.19
CA ASP A 200 -5.50 14.81 -4.62
C ASP A 200 -6.28 13.79 -5.45
N VAL A 201 -7.01 14.28 -6.46
CA VAL A 201 -7.64 13.46 -7.48
C VAL A 201 -7.29 14.01 -8.86
N ARG A 202 -6.59 13.21 -9.65
CA ARG A 202 -6.21 13.58 -11.02
C ARG A 202 -6.86 12.68 -12.05
N VAL A 203 -7.38 13.30 -13.09
CA VAL A 203 -7.97 12.63 -14.26
C VAL A 203 -7.06 12.90 -15.45
N ILE A 204 -6.42 11.86 -15.98
CA ILE A 204 -5.38 11.96 -17.00
C ILE A 204 -5.86 11.21 -18.24
N GLY A 205 -6.37 11.96 -19.24
CA GLY A 205 -6.85 11.44 -20.51
C GLY A 205 -5.73 11.38 -21.57
N ARG A 206 -5.71 10.31 -22.37
CA ARG A 206 -4.89 10.18 -23.58
C ARG A 206 -5.66 9.41 -24.65
N GLY A 207 -6.27 10.14 -25.58
CA GLY A 207 -7.12 9.55 -26.62
C GLY A 207 -8.26 8.76 -25.98
N ARG A 208 -8.34 7.45 -26.20
CA ARG A 208 -9.37 6.56 -25.62
C ARG A 208 -8.92 5.86 -24.34
N ARG A 209 -7.97 6.42 -23.62
CA ARG A 209 -7.48 5.93 -22.33
C ARG A 209 -7.63 7.01 -21.27
N LEU A 210 -8.00 6.59 -20.09
CA LEU A 210 -8.16 7.44 -18.93
C LEU A 210 -7.54 6.77 -17.71
N ASP A 211 -6.73 7.51 -16.98
CA ASP A 211 -6.22 7.12 -15.68
C ASP A 211 -6.81 8.08 -14.63
N ILE A 212 -7.43 7.50 -13.59
CA ILE A 212 -7.89 8.24 -12.41
C ILE A 212 -6.92 7.94 -11.28
N VAL A 213 -6.25 8.95 -10.77
CA VAL A 213 -5.27 8.85 -9.68
C VAL A 213 -5.86 9.48 -8.45
N VAL A 214 -5.89 8.74 -7.35
CA VAL A 214 -6.42 9.20 -6.05
C VAL A 214 -5.33 9.04 -5.00
N GLU A 215 -5.00 10.12 -4.29
CA GLU A 215 -4.11 10.11 -3.14
C GLU A 215 -4.87 10.56 -1.90
N GLY A 216 -4.68 9.86 -0.77
CA GLY A 216 -5.31 10.20 0.49
C GLY A 216 -4.60 9.58 1.70
N ASP A 217 -4.92 10.06 2.88
CA ASP A 217 -4.34 9.62 4.16
C ASP A 217 -4.74 8.19 4.54
N GLY A 218 -5.85 7.71 4.00
CA GLY A 218 -6.39 6.37 4.19
C GLY A 218 -7.62 6.14 3.33
N PHE A 219 -7.97 4.86 3.14
CA PHE A 219 -9.12 4.47 2.34
C PHE A 219 -9.94 3.43 3.06
N LEU A 220 -11.26 3.52 2.94
CA LEU A 220 -12.20 2.48 3.36
C LEU A 220 -12.09 1.30 2.38
N ARG A 221 -12.53 0.14 2.81
CA ARG A 221 -12.58 -1.04 1.94
C ARG A 221 -13.43 -0.73 0.71
N GLY A 222 -12.86 -0.94 -0.49
CA GLY A 222 -13.51 -0.68 -1.77
C GLY A 222 -13.71 0.78 -2.16
N MET A 223 -13.31 1.75 -1.31
CA MET A 223 -13.58 3.18 -1.51
C MET A 223 -13.13 3.68 -2.88
N VAL A 224 -11.88 3.46 -3.28
CA VAL A 224 -11.37 3.94 -4.57
C VAL A 224 -12.15 3.32 -5.74
N ARG A 225 -12.51 2.03 -5.65
CA ARG A 225 -13.29 1.36 -6.69
C ARG A 225 -14.71 1.93 -6.81
N ARG A 226 -15.33 2.32 -5.70
CA ARG A 226 -16.65 2.97 -5.71
C ARG A 226 -16.58 4.41 -6.17
N LEU A 227 -15.54 5.17 -5.80
CA LEU A 227 -15.29 6.50 -6.38
C LEU A 227 -15.21 6.41 -7.91
N VAL A 228 -14.41 5.48 -8.42
CA VAL A 228 -14.28 5.28 -9.86
C VAL A 228 -15.57 4.78 -10.50
N GLY A 229 -16.28 3.85 -9.84
CA GLY A 229 -17.57 3.37 -10.34
C GLY A 229 -18.59 4.51 -10.52
N ALA A 230 -18.68 5.40 -9.53
CA ALA A 230 -19.54 6.59 -9.63
C ALA A 230 -19.07 7.56 -10.72
N LEU A 231 -17.75 7.76 -10.86
CA LEU A 231 -17.20 8.61 -11.92
C LEU A 231 -17.46 8.04 -13.34
N ILE A 232 -17.48 6.71 -13.49
CA ILE A 232 -17.87 6.07 -14.74
C ILE A 232 -19.34 6.35 -15.06
N GLU A 233 -20.25 6.31 -14.07
CA GLU A 233 -21.66 6.65 -14.26
C GLU A 233 -21.86 8.09 -14.74
N VAL A 234 -21.07 9.02 -14.18
CA VAL A 234 -21.05 10.42 -14.66
C VAL A 234 -20.50 10.51 -16.08
N GLY A 235 -19.35 9.86 -16.34
CA GLY A 235 -18.68 9.96 -17.64
C GLY A 235 -19.47 9.35 -18.81
N ARG A 236 -20.32 8.34 -18.55
CA ARG A 236 -21.22 7.78 -19.58
C ARG A 236 -22.55 8.52 -19.70
N GLY A 237 -22.74 9.59 -18.95
CA GLY A 237 -23.95 10.40 -18.96
C GLY A 237 -25.17 9.78 -18.25
N ALA A 238 -24.98 8.68 -17.50
CA ALA A 238 -26.08 8.04 -16.76
C ALA A 238 -26.46 8.79 -15.49
N GLN A 239 -25.53 9.56 -14.93
CA GLN A 239 -25.73 10.39 -13.76
C GLN A 239 -25.10 11.77 -13.96
N PRO A 240 -25.73 12.85 -13.48
CA PRO A 240 -25.14 14.18 -13.53
C PRO A 240 -24.00 14.32 -12.49
N THR A 241 -23.12 15.31 -12.69
CA THR A 241 -22.05 15.64 -11.74
C THR A 241 -22.58 15.97 -10.33
N SER A 242 -23.75 16.57 -10.23
CA SER A 242 -24.45 16.87 -8.98
C SER A 242 -24.80 15.61 -8.17
N TRP A 243 -25.10 14.49 -8.83
CA TRP A 243 -25.32 13.21 -8.15
C TRP A 243 -24.05 12.72 -7.44
N PHE A 244 -22.89 12.81 -8.11
CA PHE A 244 -21.61 12.46 -7.47
C PHE A 244 -21.32 13.38 -6.27
N ALA A 245 -21.56 14.70 -6.44
CA ALA A 245 -21.38 15.66 -5.35
C ALA A 245 -22.28 15.34 -4.14
N ALA A 246 -23.51 14.88 -4.39
CA ALA A 246 -24.43 14.48 -3.33
C ALA A 246 -23.94 13.20 -2.59
N LEU A 247 -23.33 12.22 -3.28
CA LEU A 247 -22.70 11.05 -2.65
C LEU A 247 -21.58 11.45 -1.67
N VAL A 248 -20.82 12.50 -1.97
CA VAL A 248 -19.75 13.01 -1.13
C VAL A 248 -20.28 13.85 0.04
N ARG A 249 -21.27 14.71 -0.20
CA ARG A 249 -21.74 15.69 0.80
C ARG A 249 -22.83 15.15 1.72
N GLU A 250 -23.61 14.17 1.25
CA GLU A 250 -24.80 13.64 1.92
C GLU A 250 -24.79 12.10 1.95
N PRO A 251 -23.70 11.45 2.40
CA PRO A 251 -23.51 10.01 2.21
C PRO A 251 -24.55 9.15 2.91
N ALA A 252 -25.12 9.61 4.02
CA ALA A 252 -26.10 8.85 4.81
C ALA A 252 -27.49 8.72 4.14
N THR A 253 -27.80 9.61 3.20
CA THR A 253 -29.11 9.65 2.53
C THR A 253 -29.08 9.00 1.14
N ARG A 254 -27.95 8.50 0.69
CA ARG A 254 -27.76 8.00 -0.67
C ARG A 254 -27.47 6.49 -0.70
N PRO A 255 -27.97 5.79 -1.72
CA PRO A 255 -27.58 4.41 -1.95
C PRO A 255 -26.09 4.33 -2.24
N PRO A 256 -25.43 3.20 -1.89
CA PRO A 256 -24.01 3.03 -2.13
C PRO A 256 -23.64 3.17 -3.61
N ALA A 257 -22.53 3.86 -3.88
CA ALA A 257 -22.01 4.00 -5.24
C ALA A 257 -21.67 2.64 -5.87
N PRO A 258 -21.81 2.47 -7.20
CA PRO A 258 -21.42 1.25 -7.89
C PRO A 258 -19.92 0.97 -7.74
N THR A 259 -19.55 -0.29 -7.80
CA THR A 259 -18.16 -0.71 -7.57
C THR A 259 -17.49 -1.07 -8.90
N ALA A 260 -16.46 -0.33 -9.29
CA ALA A 260 -15.65 -0.66 -10.46
C ALA A 260 -14.87 -1.97 -10.27
N PRO A 261 -14.63 -2.76 -11.33
CA PRO A 261 -13.84 -4.00 -11.30
C PRO A 261 -12.45 -3.82 -10.70
N ALA A 262 -11.95 -4.84 -10.00
CA ALA A 262 -10.69 -4.74 -9.25
C ALA A 262 -9.45 -4.60 -10.16
N HIS A 263 -9.44 -5.29 -11.30
CA HIS A 263 -8.27 -5.38 -12.20
C HIS A 263 -7.81 -4.06 -12.82
N GLY A 264 -8.67 -3.01 -12.83
CA GLY A 264 -8.24 -1.67 -13.24
C GLY A 264 -7.44 -0.94 -12.16
N LEU A 265 -7.50 -1.37 -10.90
CA LEU A 265 -6.93 -0.68 -9.75
C LEU A 265 -5.53 -1.17 -9.39
N THR A 266 -4.62 -0.23 -9.15
CA THR A 266 -3.26 -0.49 -8.68
C THR A 266 -2.92 0.44 -7.51
N LEU A 267 -2.46 -0.10 -6.39
CA LEU A 267 -1.77 0.68 -5.35
C LEU A 267 -0.40 1.08 -5.91
N GLU A 268 -0.24 2.35 -6.28
CA GLU A 268 1.01 2.83 -6.90
C GLU A 268 2.13 3.06 -5.89
N ARG A 269 1.78 3.66 -4.75
CA ARG A 269 2.79 4.08 -3.77
C ARG A 269 2.20 4.30 -2.39
N VAL A 270 3.00 4.02 -1.37
CA VAL A 270 2.78 4.43 0.01
C VAL A 270 3.83 5.48 0.37
N PHE A 271 3.40 6.56 1.02
CA PHE A 271 4.27 7.66 1.40
C PHE A 271 4.53 7.65 2.90
N TYR A 272 5.80 7.90 3.26
CA TYR A 272 6.29 8.00 4.62
C TYR A 272 7.12 9.26 4.79
N VAL A 273 7.40 9.69 6.03
CA VAL A 273 8.42 10.71 6.31
C VAL A 273 9.78 10.28 5.76
N THR A 274 10.63 11.24 5.43
CA THR A 274 11.92 10.97 4.74
C THR A 274 12.82 10.00 5.52
N SER A 275 12.82 10.06 6.85
CA SER A 275 13.57 9.16 7.72
C SER A 275 13.20 7.68 7.61
N HIS A 276 12.02 7.37 7.06
CA HIS A 276 11.54 5.99 6.86
C HIS A 276 11.60 5.51 5.40
N ARG A 277 12.20 6.32 4.51
CA ARG A 277 12.37 5.95 3.11
C ARG A 277 13.69 5.21 2.88
N PRO A 278 13.75 4.29 1.92
CA PRO A 278 15.03 3.75 1.49
C PRO A 278 15.89 4.89 0.92
N VAL A 279 17.19 4.87 1.26
CA VAL A 279 18.16 5.73 0.60
C VAL A 279 18.16 5.35 -0.89
N ARG A 280 18.02 6.35 -1.76
CA ARG A 280 18.16 6.11 -3.21
C ARG A 280 19.64 5.84 -3.46
N GLY A 281 19.99 4.62 -3.80
CA GLY A 281 21.25 4.27 -4.41
C GLY A 281 21.23 4.60 -5.88
#